data_48de4bb2386c718ac3defacaf9da9c7d
#
_entry.id   48de4bb2386c718ac3defacaf9da9c7d
#
_cell.length_a   1.000
_cell.length_b   1.000
_cell.length_c   1.000
_cell.angle_alpha   90.00
_cell.angle_beta   90.00
_cell.angle_gamma   90.00
#
_symmetry.space_group_name_H-M   'P 1'
#
loop_
_entity.id
_entity.type
_entity.pdbx_description
1 polymer ?
#
loop_
_entity_poly.entity_id
_entity_poly.type
_entity_poly.pdbx_seq_one_letter_code
_entity_poly.pdbx_strand_id
1 'polypeptide(L)'
;MDRKIPIGILGATGVVGQRFIQMLEHHPWFEVAWLAASDRSEGKVYGEAARWRLKTQIPARIAKMQVSPATPDGAPKVIFAALDASIAAELEPRFAEAGCAVVSNSSALRMKEDVPLVIPEVNGCHIKLIDIQSWRKKSGGYVVTNPNCSAIGLVLALAPIHQRFGLETVMAVTMQAVSGAGYPGVASLDILGNVIPFIRNEEEKMEEETRKLLGQVNGARVIPGAFAMSAQCNRVAVEDGHTESVSVRLKTKAKPDEIISTWNSYRAEPQELKLPSAPERPVVYVEANDRPQPRFDVDTGAGMTAVVGRLRPCGVLDWKFTVLSHNTIRGAAGAAVLNAELLKAKGYLG
;
A
#
# COMPACT_ATOMS: atom_id res chain seq x y z
N MET A 1 21.68 -19.11 10.51
CA MET A 1 20.71 -18.09 10.07
C MET A 1 20.93 -17.90 8.58
N ASP A 2 19.88 -18.04 7.78
CA ASP A 2 19.99 -17.79 6.34
C ASP A 2 20.42 -16.33 6.10
N ARG A 3 21.24 -16.12 5.07
CA ARG A 3 21.71 -14.78 4.69
C ARG A 3 20.51 -13.93 4.26
N LYS A 4 20.38 -12.72 4.83
CA LYS A 4 19.31 -11.80 4.45
C LYS A 4 19.44 -11.40 2.97
N ILE A 5 18.31 -11.21 2.30
CA ILE A 5 18.25 -10.73 0.91
C ILE A 5 18.58 -9.24 0.92
N PRO A 6 19.60 -8.80 0.14
CA PRO A 6 19.92 -7.38 0.03
C PRO A 6 18.85 -6.64 -0.77
N ILE A 7 18.39 -5.50 -0.23
CA ILE A 7 17.36 -4.64 -0.79
C ILE A 7 17.95 -3.30 -1.21
N GLY A 8 17.55 -2.82 -2.39
CA GLY A 8 17.74 -1.44 -2.81
C GLY A 8 16.48 -0.59 -2.58
N ILE A 9 16.65 0.67 -2.28
CA ILE A 9 15.55 1.63 -2.13
C ILE A 9 15.75 2.77 -3.14
N LEU A 10 14.84 2.88 -4.11
CA LEU A 10 14.70 4.04 -5.01
C LEU A 10 13.79 5.09 -4.35
N GLY A 11 14.25 6.34 -4.32
CA GLY A 11 13.57 7.42 -3.61
C GLY A 11 13.81 7.39 -2.09
N ALA A 12 15.00 6.92 -1.67
CA ALA A 12 15.36 6.67 -0.27
C ALA A 12 15.25 7.90 0.65
N THR A 13 15.41 9.11 0.14
CA THR A 13 15.34 10.36 0.92
C THR A 13 13.92 10.87 1.16
N GLY A 14 12.93 10.36 0.40
CA GLY A 14 11.51 10.66 0.55
C GLY A 14 10.88 10.00 1.80
N VAL A 15 9.69 10.45 2.19
CA VAL A 15 9.00 9.94 3.41
C VAL A 15 8.77 8.43 3.34
N VAL A 16 8.30 7.90 2.21
CA VAL A 16 8.07 6.46 2.02
C VAL A 16 9.40 5.70 2.01
N GLY A 17 10.45 6.24 1.38
CA GLY A 17 11.80 5.67 1.43
C GLY A 17 12.35 5.56 2.85
N GLN A 18 12.11 6.58 3.68
CA GLN A 18 12.48 6.58 5.10
C GLN A 18 11.66 5.52 5.89
N ARG A 19 10.37 5.34 5.58
CA ARG A 19 9.55 4.26 6.17
C ARG A 19 10.10 2.88 5.80
N PHE A 20 10.54 2.66 4.57
CA PHE A 20 11.23 1.40 4.21
C PHE A 20 12.46 1.15 5.08
N ILE A 21 13.32 2.15 5.24
CA ILE A 21 14.52 2.05 6.09
C ILE A 21 14.13 1.66 7.51
N GLN A 22 13.14 2.34 8.10
CA GLN A 22 12.65 2.05 9.44
C GLN A 22 12.12 0.62 9.58
N MET A 23 11.28 0.17 8.65
CA MET A 23 10.66 -1.15 8.72
C MET A 23 11.65 -2.30 8.46
N LEU A 24 12.68 -2.05 7.66
CA LEU A 24 13.67 -3.05 7.30
C LEU A 24 14.86 -3.13 8.28
N GLU A 25 14.97 -2.24 9.27
CA GLU A 25 16.10 -2.21 10.21
C GLU A 25 16.31 -3.55 10.91
N HIS A 26 15.24 -4.16 11.39
CA HIS A 26 15.29 -5.44 12.11
C HIS A 26 14.55 -6.56 11.37
N HIS A 27 14.30 -6.39 10.07
CA HIS A 27 13.54 -7.36 9.31
C HIS A 27 14.28 -8.71 9.22
N PRO A 28 13.61 -9.86 9.46
CA PRO A 28 14.30 -11.15 9.54
C PRO A 28 14.84 -11.61 8.18
N TRP A 29 14.22 -11.24 7.05
CA TRP A 29 14.56 -11.75 5.73
C TRP A 29 15.29 -10.77 4.83
N PHE A 30 15.15 -9.46 5.07
CA PHE A 30 15.64 -8.40 4.21
C PHE A 30 16.60 -7.47 4.93
N GLU A 31 17.57 -6.93 4.19
CA GLU A 31 18.46 -5.88 4.70
C GLU A 31 18.67 -4.79 3.65
N VAL A 32 18.66 -3.54 4.05
CA VAL A 32 18.94 -2.42 3.16
C VAL A 32 20.43 -2.42 2.81
N ALA A 33 20.76 -2.63 1.54
CA ALA A 33 22.13 -2.70 1.03
C ALA A 33 22.48 -1.56 0.07
N TRP A 34 21.48 -0.85 -0.47
CA TRP A 34 21.68 0.18 -1.48
C TRP A 34 20.58 1.24 -1.36
N LEU A 35 20.98 2.50 -1.53
CA LEU A 35 20.09 3.65 -1.46
C LEU A 35 20.30 4.54 -2.69
N ALA A 36 19.22 4.91 -3.38
CA ALA A 36 19.27 5.90 -4.45
C ALA A 36 18.16 6.94 -4.29
N ALA A 37 18.46 8.14 -4.73
CA ALA A 37 17.54 9.27 -4.69
C ALA A 37 17.80 10.18 -5.92
N SER A 38 17.24 11.39 -5.92
CA SER A 38 17.48 12.35 -6.99
C SER A 38 18.95 12.80 -7.06
N ASP A 39 19.35 13.33 -8.21
CA ASP A 39 20.69 13.86 -8.48
C ASP A 39 21.20 14.84 -7.42
N ARG A 40 20.31 15.55 -6.72
CA ARG A 40 20.66 16.45 -5.60
C ARG A 40 21.29 15.73 -4.41
N SER A 41 21.00 14.46 -4.26
CA SER A 41 21.42 13.61 -3.13
C SER A 41 22.53 12.63 -3.52
N GLU A 42 22.73 12.38 -4.81
CA GLU A 42 23.73 11.46 -5.35
C GLU A 42 25.14 11.79 -4.86
N GLY A 43 25.91 10.75 -4.49
CA GLY A 43 27.27 10.86 -4.01
C GLY A 43 27.42 11.37 -2.57
N LYS A 44 26.33 11.83 -1.94
CA LYS A 44 26.35 12.30 -0.53
C LYS A 44 26.14 11.14 0.45
N VAL A 45 26.61 11.31 1.66
CA VAL A 45 26.28 10.43 2.77
C VAL A 45 24.80 10.59 3.11
N TYR A 46 24.08 9.49 3.30
CA TYR A 46 22.63 9.51 3.48
C TYR A 46 22.19 10.40 4.65
N GLY A 47 22.90 10.38 5.78
CA GLY A 47 22.61 11.22 6.94
C GLY A 47 22.67 12.73 6.67
N GLU A 48 23.44 13.15 5.64
CA GLU A 48 23.55 14.54 5.20
C GLU A 48 22.52 14.85 4.09
N ALA A 49 22.25 13.87 3.22
CA ALA A 49 21.33 14.01 2.10
C ALA A 49 19.86 13.99 2.51
N ALA A 50 19.52 13.16 3.51
CA ALA A 50 18.15 12.92 3.92
C ALA A 50 17.72 13.85 5.06
N ARG A 51 16.65 14.60 4.85
CA ARG A 51 15.94 15.25 5.94
C ARG A 51 15.03 14.22 6.61
N TRP A 52 15.53 13.56 7.67
CA TRP A 52 14.76 12.54 8.38
C TRP A 52 13.50 13.12 9.03
N ARG A 53 12.34 12.49 8.76
CA ARG A 53 11.02 12.99 9.15
C ARG A 53 10.27 12.09 10.10
N LEU A 54 10.80 10.90 10.35
CA LEU A 54 10.15 9.95 11.26
C LEU A 54 10.51 10.24 12.71
N LYS A 55 9.66 9.80 13.63
CA LYS A 55 9.84 9.97 15.09
C LYS A 55 11.03 9.17 15.64
N THR A 56 11.52 8.17 14.92
CA THR A 56 12.71 7.39 15.25
C THR A 56 14.00 8.10 14.78
N GLN A 57 15.14 7.67 15.28
CA GLN A 57 16.43 8.10 14.74
C GLN A 57 16.79 7.36 13.46
N ILE A 58 17.61 7.95 12.61
CA ILE A 58 18.20 7.26 11.47
C ILE A 58 19.08 6.11 11.99
N PRO A 59 18.92 4.86 11.51
CA PRO A 59 19.81 3.77 11.87
C PRO A 59 21.27 4.12 11.56
N ALA A 60 22.17 3.94 12.52
CA ALA A 60 23.56 4.42 12.43
C ALA A 60 24.32 3.87 11.20
N ARG A 61 24.01 2.63 10.79
CA ARG A 61 24.57 2.02 9.57
C ARG A 61 24.08 2.75 8.33
N ILE A 62 22.80 3.01 8.24
CA ILE A 62 22.16 3.67 7.09
C ILE A 62 22.63 5.12 6.97
N ALA A 63 22.76 5.83 8.08
CA ALA A 63 23.26 7.21 8.09
C ALA A 63 24.61 7.38 7.39
N LYS A 64 25.47 6.34 7.44
CA LYS A 64 26.83 6.32 6.85
C LYS A 64 26.87 5.81 5.41
N MET A 65 25.77 5.30 4.86
CA MET A 65 25.73 4.82 3.47
C MET A 65 25.78 5.98 2.49
N GLN A 66 26.44 5.78 1.37
CA GLN A 66 26.38 6.73 0.26
C GLN A 66 25.08 6.55 -0.53
N VAL A 67 24.54 7.65 -1.00
CA VAL A 67 23.42 7.66 -1.95
C VAL A 67 23.96 7.44 -3.36
N SER A 68 23.56 6.35 -3.98
CA SER A 68 23.97 5.95 -5.32
C SER A 68 23.15 6.66 -6.41
N PRO A 69 23.66 6.70 -7.65
CA PRO A 69 22.84 7.06 -8.80
C PRO A 69 21.61 6.16 -8.92
N ALA A 70 20.51 6.69 -9.44
CA ALA A 70 19.29 5.92 -9.67
C ALA A 70 19.38 5.08 -10.97
N THR A 71 20.41 4.24 -11.06
CA THR A 71 20.66 3.33 -12.21
C THR A 71 20.74 1.88 -11.74
N PRO A 72 20.45 0.89 -12.62
CA PRO A 72 20.55 -0.52 -12.26
C PRO A 72 21.97 -1.00 -11.91
N ASP A 73 22.99 -0.27 -12.32
CA ASP A 73 24.39 -0.66 -12.13
C ASP A 73 24.76 -0.69 -10.63
N GLY A 74 25.19 -1.85 -10.17
CA GLY A 74 25.53 -2.06 -8.76
C GLY A 74 24.31 -2.19 -7.81
N ALA A 75 23.08 -2.07 -8.30
CA ALA A 75 21.89 -2.24 -7.51
C ALA A 75 21.63 -3.72 -7.17
N PRO A 76 21.07 -4.04 -5.99
CA PRO A 76 20.66 -5.40 -5.66
C PRO A 76 19.47 -5.84 -6.52
N LYS A 77 19.22 -7.16 -6.56
CA LYS A 77 18.16 -7.75 -7.39
C LYS A 77 16.75 -7.46 -6.91
N VAL A 78 16.56 -6.96 -5.69
CA VAL A 78 15.25 -6.60 -5.14
C VAL A 78 15.23 -5.10 -4.83
N ILE A 79 14.29 -4.38 -5.43
CA ILE A 79 14.18 -2.92 -5.35
C ILE A 79 12.80 -2.53 -4.81
N PHE A 80 12.80 -1.76 -3.74
CA PHE A 80 11.60 -1.01 -3.33
C PHE A 80 11.64 0.38 -3.95
N ALA A 81 10.59 0.73 -4.71
CA ALA A 81 10.50 2.01 -5.38
C ALA A 81 9.45 2.91 -4.71
N ALA A 82 9.87 4.13 -4.36
CA ALA A 82 9.05 5.20 -3.79
C ALA A 82 9.29 6.49 -4.59
N LEU A 83 8.94 6.45 -5.86
CA LEU A 83 9.16 7.50 -6.85
C LEU A 83 7.84 8.15 -7.27
N ASP A 84 7.92 9.41 -7.69
CA ASP A 84 6.83 10.07 -8.38
C ASP A 84 6.49 9.33 -9.69
N ALA A 85 5.20 9.32 -10.06
CA ALA A 85 4.71 8.53 -11.19
C ALA A 85 5.44 8.82 -12.51
N SER A 86 5.79 10.07 -12.79
CA SER A 86 6.52 10.46 -14.01
C SER A 86 7.92 9.84 -14.07
N ILE A 87 8.62 9.80 -12.95
CA ILE A 87 9.97 9.21 -12.84
C ILE A 87 9.89 7.68 -12.84
N ALA A 88 8.94 7.12 -12.11
CA ALA A 88 8.74 5.68 -12.03
C ALA A 88 8.39 5.04 -13.38
N ALA A 89 7.59 5.73 -14.20
CA ALA A 89 7.23 5.26 -15.54
C ALA A 89 8.44 4.96 -16.43
N GLU A 90 9.56 5.66 -16.23
CA GLU A 90 10.81 5.47 -16.96
C GLU A 90 11.77 4.52 -16.22
N LEU A 91 11.99 4.76 -14.93
CA LEU A 91 13.05 4.06 -14.19
C LEU A 91 12.68 2.61 -13.83
N GLU A 92 11.46 2.35 -13.37
CA GLU A 92 11.07 1.01 -12.93
C GLU A 92 11.20 -0.05 -14.04
N PRO A 93 10.76 0.22 -15.30
CA PRO A 93 11.03 -0.67 -16.41
C PRO A 93 12.52 -0.94 -16.65
N ARG A 94 13.40 0.05 -16.53
CA ARG A 94 14.85 -0.11 -16.71
C ARG A 94 15.45 -1.06 -15.67
N PHE A 95 15.01 -0.98 -14.40
CA PHE A 95 15.44 -1.94 -13.38
C PHE A 95 14.91 -3.35 -13.66
N ALA A 96 13.67 -3.48 -14.11
CA ALA A 96 13.11 -4.78 -14.49
C ALA A 96 13.86 -5.37 -15.71
N GLU A 97 14.21 -4.56 -16.71
CA GLU A 97 15.03 -4.96 -17.85
C GLU A 97 16.42 -5.44 -17.45
N ALA A 98 17.00 -4.86 -16.39
CA ALA A 98 18.28 -5.28 -15.80
C ALA A 98 18.15 -6.53 -14.90
N GLY A 99 16.97 -7.15 -14.83
CA GLY A 99 16.72 -8.38 -14.08
C GLY A 99 16.42 -8.14 -12.59
N CYS A 100 15.98 -6.95 -12.22
CA CYS A 100 15.56 -6.65 -10.85
C CYS A 100 14.08 -6.96 -10.64
N ALA A 101 13.73 -7.43 -9.44
CA ALA A 101 12.38 -7.49 -8.92
C ALA A 101 12.04 -6.12 -8.31
N VAL A 102 11.14 -5.37 -8.93
CA VAL A 102 10.73 -4.03 -8.48
C VAL A 102 9.39 -4.12 -7.75
N VAL A 103 9.37 -3.75 -6.47
CA VAL A 103 8.13 -3.60 -5.68
C VAL A 103 7.84 -2.11 -5.57
N SER A 104 6.85 -1.65 -6.31
CA SER A 104 6.57 -0.24 -6.55
C SER A 104 5.42 0.31 -5.72
N ASN A 105 5.61 1.50 -5.15
CA ASN A 105 4.54 2.31 -4.56
C ASN A 105 3.95 3.32 -5.55
N SER A 106 4.58 3.49 -6.72
CA SER A 106 4.14 4.45 -7.72
C SER A 106 2.84 4.03 -8.41
N SER A 107 2.05 5.01 -8.83
CA SER A 107 0.83 4.76 -9.62
C SER A 107 1.11 4.48 -11.10
N ALA A 108 2.35 4.70 -11.59
CA ALA A 108 2.67 4.67 -13.00
C ALA A 108 2.27 3.38 -13.74
N LEU A 109 2.48 2.22 -13.10
CA LEU A 109 2.28 0.92 -13.72
C LEU A 109 1.11 0.12 -13.13
N ARG A 110 0.37 0.67 -12.15
CA ARG A 110 -0.70 -0.04 -11.44
C ARG A 110 -1.80 -0.58 -12.35
N MET A 111 -2.17 0.18 -13.39
CA MET A 111 -3.26 -0.18 -14.30
C MET A 111 -2.77 -0.89 -15.57
N LYS A 112 -1.46 -1.14 -15.73
CA LYS A 112 -0.94 -1.96 -16.83
C LYS A 112 -1.46 -3.40 -16.69
N GLU A 113 -1.89 -4.04 -17.78
CA GLU A 113 -2.59 -5.33 -17.76
C GLU A 113 -1.75 -6.46 -17.17
N ASP A 114 -0.47 -6.56 -17.54
CA ASP A 114 0.47 -7.59 -17.11
C ASP A 114 1.21 -7.27 -15.81
N VAL A 115 0.92 -6.11 -15.18
CA VAL A 115 1.51 -5.73 -13.90
C VAL A 115 0.52 -5.98 -12.77
N PRO A 116 0.85 -6.88 -11.82
CA PRO A 116 -0.02 -7.15 -10.69
C PRO A 116 -0.07 -5.96 -9.74
N LEU A 117 -1.29 -5.57 -9.36
CA LEU A 117 -1.61 -4.66 -8.29
C LEU A 117 -2.06 -5.52 -7.10
N VAL A 118 -1.30 -5.52 -5.97
CA VAL A 118 -1.44 -6.57 -4.96
C VAL A 118 -1.66 -6.04 -3.56
N ILE A 119 -2.68 -6.60 -2.91
CA ILE A 119 -2.84 -6.65 -1.46
C ILE A 119 -2.75 -8.14 -1.09
N PRO A 120 -1.67 -8.61 -0.45
CA PRO A 120 -1.44 -10.05 -0.21
C PRO A 120 -2.62 -10.79 0.40
N GLU A 121 -3.36 -10.14 1.31
CA GLU A 121 -4.53 -10.73 1.97
C GLU A 121 -5.76 -10.83 1.07
N VAL A 122 -5.81 -10.10 -0.04
CA VAL A 122 -7.01 -9.99 -0.88
C VAL A 122 -6.85 -10.76 -2.18
N ASN A 123 -5.77 -10.48 -2.89
CA ASN A 123 -5.54 -10.95 -4.24
C ASN A 123 -4.09 -11.40 -4.48
N GLY A 124 -3.47 -12.02 -3.48
CA GLY A 124 -2.11 -12.55 -3.57
C GLY A 124 -1.87 -13.44 -4.80
N CYS A 125 -2.90 -14.12 -5.30
CA CYS A 125 -2.83 -14.92 -6.53
C CYS A 125 -2.57 -14.11 -7.81
N HIS A 126 -2.78 -12.78 -7.80
CA HIS A 126 -2.50 -11.91 -8.96
C HIS A 126 -1.00 -11.83 -9.28
N ILE A 127 -0.10 -12.20 -8.35
CA ILE A 127 1.34 -12.28 -8.62
C ILE A 127 1.69 -13.19 -9.80
N LYS A 128 0.82 -14.14 -10.18
CA LYS A 128 0.99 -14.98 -11.38
C LYS A 128 1.12 -14.17 -12.68
N LEU A 129 0.63 -12.94 -12.71
CA LEU A 129 0.86 -12.04 -13.85
C LEU A 129 2.35 -11.71 -14.07
N ILE A 130 3.20 -11.88 -13.07
CA ILE A 130 4.66 -11.76 -13.21
C ILE A 130 5.18 -12.67 -14.32
N ASP A 131 4.68 -13.90 -14.42
CA ASP A 131 5.19 -14.92 -15.33
C ASP A 131 4.97 -14.58 -16.81
N ILE A 132 4.03 -13.67 -17.09
CA ILE A 132 3.74 -13.24 -18.46
C ILE A 132 4.40 -11.92 -18.85
N GLN A 133 4.99 -11.18 -17.89
CA GLN A 133 5.70 -9.94 -18.16
C GLN A 133 6.86 -10.18 -19.14
N SER A 134 7.02 -9.26 -20.10
CA SER A 134 8.13 -9.33 -21.06
C SER A 134 9.49 -9.24 -20.39
N TRP A 135 9.62 -8.47 -19.32
CA TRP A 135 10.83 -8.36 -18.50
C TRP A 135 11.18 -9.69 -17.85
N ARG A 136 10.19 -10.38 -17.27
CA ARG A 136 10.40 -11.70 -16.64
C ARG A 136 10.96 -12.72 -17.62
N LYS A 137 10.42 -12.74 -18.83
CA LYS A 137 10.85 -13.65 -19.90
C LYS A 137 12.23 -13.35 -20.44
N LYS A 138 12.63 -12.07 -20.51
CA LYS A 138 13.90 -11.63 -21.12
C LYS A 138 15.04 -11.60 -20.14
N SER A 139 14.86 -11.08 -18.95
CA SER A 139 15.92 -10.79 -17.97
C SER A 139 15.72 -11.48 -16.62
N GLY A 140 14.56 -12.06 -16.37
CA GLY A 140 14.16 -12.56 -15.06
C GLY A 140 13.61 -11.48 -14.12
N GLY A 141 13.71 -10.19 -14.48
CA GLY A 141 13.17 -9.09 -13.70
C GLY A 141 11.67 -8.87 -13.91
N TYR A 142 11.04 -8.13 -13.03
CA TYR A 142 9.60 -7.86 -13.07
C TYR A 142 9.21 -6.68 -12.20
N VAL A 143 7.97 -6.21 -12.36
CA VAL A 143 7.36 -5.18 -11.53
C VAL A 143 6.10 -5.71 -10.85
N VAL A 144 5.97 -5.45 -9.55
CA VAL A 144 4.74 -5.63 -8.75
C VAL A 144 4.41 -4.29 -8.11
N THR A 145 3.14 -3.92 -8.08
CA THR A 145 2.72 -2.62 -7.58
C THR A 145 1.85 -2.73 -6.32
N ASN A 146 2.02 -1.79 -5.40
CA ASN A 146 1.09 -1.53 -4.30
C ASN A 146 -0.04 -0.62 -4.77
N PRO A 147 -1.25 -0.75 -4.20
CA PRO A 147 -2.34 0.16 -4.51
C PRO A 147 -2.16 1.55 -3.89
N ASN A 148 -3.08 2.43 -4.27
CA ASN A 148 -3.29 3.72 -3.64
C ASN A 148 -3.50 3.58 -2.13
N CYS A 149 -3.01 4.55 -1.35
CA CYS A 149 -3.01 4.48 0.11
C CYS A 149 -4.41 4.48 0.75
N SER A 150 -5.40 5.07 0.10
CA SER A 150 -6.81 4.98 0.53
C SER A 150 -7.42 3.66 0.03
N ALA A 151 -7.25 3.32 -1.24
CA ALA A 151 -7.82 2.10 -1.81
C ALA A 151 -7.44 0.83 -1.02
N ILE A 152 -6.21 0.75 -0.47
CA ILE A 152 -5.78 -0.43 0.29
C ILE A 152 -6.57 -0.63 1.58
N GLY A 153 -6.81 0.44 2.34
CA GLY A 153 -7.62 0.39 3.58
C GLY A 153 -9.06 0.01 3.29
N LEU A 154 -9.65 0.67 2.29
CA LEU A 154 -10.99 0.38 1.80
C LEU A 154 -11.15 -1.08 1.37
N VAL A 155 -10.25 -1.56 0.51
CA VAL A 155 -10.32 -2.92 -0.04
C VAL A 155 -10.16 -3.99 1.03
N LEU A 156 -9.32 -3.77 2.04
CA LEU A 156 -9.23 -4.68 3.19
C LEU A 156 -10.56 -4.82 3.95
N ALA A 157 -11.31 -3.73 4.09
CA ALA A 157 -12.63 -3.78 4.71
C ALA A 157 -13.68 -4.37 3.76
N LEU A 158 -13.58 -4.14 2.46
CA LEU A 158 -14.55 -4.62 1.47
C LEU A 158 -14.36 -6.09 1.10
N ALA A 159 -13.11 -6.58 1.02
CA ALA A 159 -12.82 -7.92 0.52
C ALA A 159 -13.55 -9.05 1.26
N PRO A 160 -13.52 -9.12 2.61
CA PRO A 160 -14.23 -10.19 3.32
C PRO A 160 -15.75 -10.14 3.12
N ILE A 161 -16.35 -8.96 3.10
CA ILE A 161 -17.79 -8.83 2.85
C ILE A 161 -18.15 -9.07 1.38
N HIS A 162 -17.25 -8.73 0.44
CA HIS A 162 -17.42 -9.04 -0.98
C HIS A 162 -17.38 -10.55 -1.23
N GLN A 163 -16.44 -11.25 -0.63
CA GLN A 163 -16.31 -12.70 -0.75
C GLN A 163 -17.54 -13.44 -0.23
N ARG A 164 -18.15 -12.95 0.86
CA ARG A 164 -19.27 -13.63 1.52
C ARG A 164 -20.64 -13.22 0.97
N PHE A 165 -20.86 -11.94 0.70
CA PHE A 165 -22.18 -11.38 0.37
C PHE A 165 -22.27 -10.78 -1.03
N GLY A 166 -21.12 -10.57 -1.71
CA GLY A 166 -21.05 -9.85 -2.98
C GLY A 166 -21.30 -8.34 -2.83
N LEU A 167 -20.56 -7.53 -3.56
CA LEU A 167 -20.81 -6.08 -3.67
C LEU A 167 -21.63 -5.78 -4.93
N GLU A 168 -22.59 -4.87 -4.82
CA GLU A 168 -23.35 -4.30 -5.92
C GLU A 168 -23.00 -2.83 -6.14
N THR A 169 -22.95 -2.06 -5.04
CA THR A 169 -22.62 -0.62 -5.06
C THR A 169 -21.76 -0.26 -3.86
N VAL A 170 -20.76 0.58 -4.09
CA VAL A 170 -19.90 1.15 -3.05
C VAL A 170 -19.85 2.67 -3.22
N MET A 171 -20.07 3.41 -2.15
CA MET A 171 -19.81 4.84 -2.06
C MET A 171 -18.80 5.07 -0.94
N ALA A 172 -17.72 5.79 -1.24
CA ALA A 172 -16.68 6.09 -0.28
C ALA A 172 -16.37 7.60 -0.27
N VAL A 173 -16.35 8.20 0.92
CA VAL A 173 -15.89 9.57 1.13
C VAL A 173 -14.67 9.51 2.03
N THR A 174 -13.53 10.01 1.55
CA THR A 174 -12.27 9.94 2.29
C THR A 174 -11.94 11.26 2.99
N MET A 175 -11.33 11.14 4.16
CA MET A 175 -10.68 12.20 4.92
C MET A 175 -9.21 11.84 5.03
N GLN A 176 -8.42 12.30 4.05
CA GLN A 176 -7.03 11.88 3.91
C GLN A 176 -6.06 12.77 4.67
N ALA A 177 -5.17 12.13 5.42
CA ALA A 177 -4.11 12.75 6.19
C ALA A 177 -3.09 13.52 5.32
N VAL A 178 -2.50 14.59 5.86
CA VAL A 178 -1.54 15.46 5.14
C VAL A 178 -0.26 14.73 4.73
N SER A 179 0.16 13.70 5.47
CA SER A 179 1.35 12.89 5.11
C SER A 179 1.18 12.16 3.76
N GLY A 180 -0.06 11.93 3.32
CA GLY A 180 -0.34 11.35 1.99
C GLY A 180 0.04 12.25 0.82
N ALA A 181 0.25 13.55 1.05
CA ALA A 181 0.75 14.47 0.02
C ALA A 181 2.28 14.40 -0.17
N GLY A 182 3.00 13.59 0.62
CA GLY A 182 4.45 13.59 0.64
C GLY A 182 5.01 14.87 1.29
N TYR A 183 6.35 15.00 1.35
CA TYR A 183 6.98 16.21 1.88
C TYR A 183 7.25 17.20 0.73
N PRO A 184 6.96 18.51 0.91
CA PRO A 184 6.62 19.25 2.14
C PRO A 184 5.16 19.17 2.58
N GLY A 185 4.32 18.41 1.92
CA GLY A 185 2.91 18.29 2.23
C GLY A 185 2.07 19.42 1.64
N VAL A 186 0.97 19.76 2.32
CA VAL A 186 0.11 20.88 1.99
C VAL A 186 0.56 22.11 2.78
N ALA A 187 0.53 23.28 2.18
CA ALA A 187 0.85 24.53 2.88
C ALA A 187 -0.04 24.70 4.12
N SER A 188 0.54 25.12 5.26
CA SER A 188 -0.17 25.15 6.54
C SER A 188 -1.43 26.00 6.52
N LEU A 189 -1.40 27.14 5.82
CA LEU A 189 -2.57 28.03 5.71
C LEU A 189 -3.67 27.49 4.81
N ASP A 190 -3.36 26.52 3.95
CA ASP A 190 -4.36 25.88 3.08
C ASP A 190 -5.15 24.79 3.82
N ILE A 191 -4.56 24.19 4.87
CA ILE A 191 -5.15 23.02 5.54
C ILE A 191 -5.59 23.28 6.98
N LEU A 192 -4.95 24.20 7.74
CA LEU A 192 -5.32 24.48 9.12
C LEU A 192 -6.68 25.18 9.17
N GLY A 193 -7.62 24.61 9.93
CA GLY A 193 -8.99 25.10 10.00
C GLY A 193 -9.79 24.91 8.71
N ASN A 194 -9.35 24.06 7.79
CA ASN A 194 -9.94 23.87 6.47
C ASN A 194 -10.06 22.40 6.08
N VAL A 195 -10.92 22.11 5.10
CA VAL A 195 -11.01 20.85 4.37
C VAL A 195 -10.85 21.15 2.89
N ILE A 196 -9.90 20.49 2.23
CA ILE A 196 -9.70 20.65 0.78
C ILE A 196 -10.47 19.53 0.07
N PRO A 197 -11.56 19.82 -0.66
CA PRO A 197 -12.42 18.80 -1.28
C PRO A 197 -11.89 18.34 -2.64
N PHE A 198 -10.57 18.22 -2.76
CA PHE A 198 -9.91 17.80 -3.99
C PHE A 198 -8.51 17.26 -3.74
N ILE A 199 -8.23 16.07 -4.29
CA ILE A 199 -6.90 15.51 -4.40
C ILE A 199 -6.76 15.00 -5.83
N ARG A 200 -5.78 15.51 -6.54
CA ARG A 200 -5.62 15.28 -7.99
C ARG A 200 -5.59 13.78 -8.35
N ASN A 201 -6.48 13.36 -9.26
CA ASN A 201 -6.62 11.98 -9.77
C ASN A 201 -6.85 10.92 -8.68
N GLU A 202 -7.30 11.30 -7.49
CA GLU A 202 -7.42 10.36 -6.37
C GLU A 202 -8.71 9.56 -6.45
N GLU A 203 -9.80 10.17 -6.88
CA GLU A 203 -11.11 9.54 -6.99
C GLU A 203 -11.08 8.45 -8.06
N GLU A 204 -10.54 8.75 -9.23
CA GLU A 204 -10.37 7.80 -10.33
C GLU A 204 -9.50 6.60 -9.90
N LYS A 205 -8.39 6.85 -9.19
CA LYS A 205 -7.53 5.78 -8.67
C LYS A 205 -8.28 4.89 -7.69
N MET A 206 -9.04 5.46 -6.76
CA MET A 206 -9.82 4.67 -5.82
C MET A 206 -10.84 3.78 -6.52
N GLU A 207 -11.54 4.31 -7.50
CA GLU A 207 -12.57 3.57 -8.24
C GLU A 207 -11.98 2.46 -9.11
N GLU A 208 -10.94 2.75 -9.88
CA GLU A 208 -10.33 1.79 -10.81
C GLU A 208 -9.51 0.72 -10.07
N GLU A 209 -8.65 1.15 -9.11
CA GLU A 209 -7.80 0.23 -8.37
C GLU A 209 -8.62 -0.71 -7.48
N THR A 210 -9.68 -0.22 -6.82
CA THR A 210 -10.57 -1.06 -6.01
C THR A 210 -11.23 -2.16 -6.84
N ARG A 211 -11.70 -1.83 -8.04
CA ARG A 211 -12.27 -2.83 -8.96
C ARG A 211 -11.23 -3.81 -9.48
N LYS A 212 -10.00 -3.36 -9.78
CA LYS A 212 -8.90 -4.25 -10.18
C LYS A 212 -8.50 -5.20 -9.04
N LEU A 213 -8.39 -4.69 -7.81
CA LEU A 213 -8.02 -5.47 -6.62
C LEU A 213 -9.05 -6.55 -6.26
N LEU A 214 -10.34 -6.24 -6.38
CA LEU A 214 -11.44 -7.17 -6.14
C LEU A 214 -11.86 -7.93 -7.41
N GLY A 215 -11.07 -7.85 -8.47
CA GLY A 215 -11.26 -8.56 -9.72
C GLY A 215 -10.65 -9.96 -9.71
N GLN A 216 -10.76 -10.63 -10.84
CA GLN A 216 -10.26 -12.00 -11.04
C GLN A 216 -9.28 -12.07 -12.20
N VAL A 217 -8.19 -12.82 -12.01
CA VAL A 217 -7.24 -13.09 -13.10
C VAL A 217 -7.91 -14.01 -14.13
N ASN A 218 -7.89 -13.57 -15.38
CA ASN A 218 -8.34 -14.34 -16.52
C ASN A 218 -7.29 -14.26 -17.64
N GLY A 219 -6.52 -15.34 -17.81
CA GLY A 219 -5.40 -15.36 -18.74
C GLY A 219 -4.33 -14.32 -18.37
N ALA A 220 -4.11 -13.36 -19.26
CA ALA A 220 -3.04 -12.37 -19.16
C ALA A 220 -3.45 -11.04 -18.48
N ARG A 221 -4.65 -10.96 -17.93
CA ARG A 221 -5.16 -9.71 -17.33
C ARG A 221 -6.10 -9.98 -16.16
N VAL A 222 -6.39 -8.93 -15.41
CA VAL A 222 -7.45 -8.93 -14.39
C VAL A 222 -8.75 -8.44 -15.02
N ILE A 223 -9.82 -9.20 -14.85
CA ILE A 223 -11.19 -8.72 -15.09
C ILE A 223 -11.64 -7.98 -13.83
N PRO A 224 -11.91 -6.67 -13.91
CA PRO A 224 -12.30 -5.88 -12.74
C PRO A 224 -13.58 -6.38 -12.09
N GLY A 225 -13.72 -6.18 -10.80
CA GLY A 225 -14.93 -6.50 -10.05
C GLY A 225 -16.15 -5.77 -10.63
N ALA A 226 -17.24 -6.53 -10.82
CA ALA A 226 -18.48 -6.05 -11.43
C ALA A 226 -19.41 -5.45 -10.37
N PHE A 227 -19.07 -4.28 -9.85
CA PHE A 227 -19.89 -3.46 -8.96
C PHE A 227 -19.70 -1.98 -9.30
N ALA A 228 -20.73 -1.17 -9.00
CA ALA A 228 -20.64 0.28 -9.13
C ALA A 228 -19.84 0.87 -7.95
N MET A 229 -18.99 1.85 -8.24
CA MET A 229 -18.26 2.56 -7.20
C MET A 229 -18.19 4.05 -7.50
N SER A 230 -18.38 4.86 -6.46
CA SER A 230 -18.14 6.29 -6.49
C SER A 230 -17.31 6.70 -5.27
N ALA A 231 -16.25 7.46 -5.52
CA ALA A 231 -15.36 7.99 -4.50
C ALA A 231 -15.42 9.52 -4.47
N GLN A 232 -15.25 10.09 -3.28
CA GLN A 232 -15.07 11.54 -3.07
C GLN A 232 -13.89 11.71 -2.11
N CYS A 233 -12.87 12.48 -2.52
CA CYS A 233 -11.61 12.55 -1.79
C CYS A 233 -11.35 13.93 -1.23
N ASN A 234 -11.19 14.00 0.09
CA ASN A 234 -10.91 15.23 0.82
C ASN A 234 -9.56 15.15 1.55
N ARG A 235 -8.82 16.25 1.61
CA ARG A 235 -7.65 16.41 2.47
C ARG A 235 -8.06 17.11 3.77
N VAL A 236 -7.61 16.54 4.91
CA VAL A 236 -7.92 17.08 6.25
C VAL A 236 -6.64 17.27 7.07
N ALA A 237 -6.72 18.10 8.12
CA ALA A 237 -5.61 18.42 9.02
C ALA A 237 -5.33 17.29 10.03
N VAL A 238 -5.04 16.08 9.51
CA VAL A 238 -4.63 14.89 10.26
C VAL A 238 -3.22 14.51 9.81
N GLU A 239 -2.32 14.18 10.74
CA GLU A 239 -0.92 13.84 10.41
C GLU A 239 -0.84 12.55 9.61
N ASP A 240 -1.26 11.42 10.21
CA ASP A 240 -1.29 10.08 9.64
C ASP A 240 -2.69 9.44 9.84
N GLY A 241 -3.06 8.55 8.94
CA GLY A 241 -4.32 7.81 8.97
C GLY A 241 -5.39 8.37 8.04
N HIS A 242 -5.70 7.61 6.98
CA HIS A 242 -6.84 7.90 6.11
C HIS A 242 -8.10 7.31 6.72
N THR A 243 -9.09 8.18 6.97
CA THR A 243 -10.41 7.78 7.45
C THR A 243 -11.40 7.84 6.29
N GLU A 244 -12.26 6.85 6.18
CA GLU A 244 -13.19 6.73 5.07
C GLU A 244 -14.60 6.43 5.59
N SER A 245 -15.58 7.20 5.16
CA SER A 245 -16.99 6.91 5.34
C SER A 245 -17.48 6.11 4.16
N VAL A 246 -17.91 4.88 4.40
CA VAL A 246 -18.26 3.91 3.36
C VAL A 246 -19.72 3.53 3.47
N SER A 247 -20.41 3.49 2.33
CA SER A 247 -21.77 2.92 2.22
C SER A 247 -21.77 1.85 1.12
N VAL A 248 -22.43 0.71 1.39
CA VAL A 248 -22.45 -0.42 0.48
C VAL A 248 -23.85 -0.96 0.27
N ARG A 249 -24.13 -1.45 -0.97
CA ARG A 249 -25.20 -2.37 -1.27
C ARG A 249 -24.61 -3.73 -1.56
N LEU A 250 -25.18 -4.76 -0.95
CA LEU A 250 -24.75 -6.14 -1.06
C LEU A 250 -25.68 -6.92 -2.01
N LYS A 251 -25.13 -7.90 -2.73
CA LYS A 251 -25.96 -8.80 -3.56
C LYS A 251 -26.80 -9.73 -2.72
N THR A 252 -26.30 -10.13 -1.56
CA THR A 252 -27.00 -10.98 -0.60
C THR A 252 -27.24 -10.22 0.69
N LYS A 253 -28.46 -10.29 1.24
CA LYS A 253 -28.79 -9.68 2.53
C LYS A 253 -27.89 -10.24 3.64
N ALA A 254 -27.41 -9.37 4.51
CA ALA A 254 -26.56 -9.71 5.63
C ALA A 254 -27.07 -9.02 6.91
N LYS A 255 -26.92 -9.68 8.06
CA LYS A 255 -27.18 -9.08 9.38
C LYS A 255 -25.91 -8.37 9.88
N PRO A 256 -26.03 -7.38 10.80
CA PRO A 256 -24.87 -6.69 11.36
C PRO A 256 -23.83 -7.64 11.96
N ASP A 257 -24.28 -8.62 12.77
CA ASP A 257 -23.41 -9.57 13.46
C ASP A 257 -22.64 -10.46 12.47
N GLU A 258 -23.25 -10.79 11.33
CA GLU A 258 -22.60 -11.57 10.27
C GLU A 258 -21.50 -10.77 9.59
N ILE A 259 -21.70 -9.47 9.36
CA ILE A 259 -20.71 -8.57 8.78
C ILE A 259 -19.55 -8.38 9.77
N ILE A 260 -19.85 -8.09 11.04
CA ILE A 260 -18.84 -7.91 12.10
C ILE A 260 -18.02 -9.18 12.29
N SER A 261 -18.69 -10.34 12.36
CA SER A 261 -18.03 -11.64 12.46
C SER A 261 -17.11 -11.89 11.25
N THR A 262 -17.55 -11.50 10.04
CA THR A 262 -16.77 -11.65 8.81
C THR A 262 -15.47 -10.84 8.88
N TRP A 263 -15.50 -9.61 9.37
CA TRP A 263 -14.28 -8.81 9.58
C TRP A 263 -13.36 -9.41 10.64
N ASN A 264 -13.89 -9.73 11.81
CA ASN A 264 -13.09 -10.21 12.94
C ASN A 264 -12.46 -11.60 12.71
N SER A 265 -13.09 -12.43 11.90
CA SER A 265 -12.58 -13.76 11.54
C SER A 265 -11.70 -13.76 10.29
N TYR A 266 -11.61 -12.63 9.56
CA TYR A 266 -10.87 -12.59 8.32
C TYR A 266 -9.40 -12.90 8.51
N ARG A 267 -8.94 -13.93 7.83
CA ARG A 267 -7.55 -14.35 7.70
C ARG A 267 -7.32 -14.75 6.25
N ALA A 268 -6.08 -14.62 5.81
CA ALA A 268 -5.71 -14.92 4.43
C ALA A 268 -4.29 -15.50 4.37
N GLU A 269 -3.80 -15.75 3.19
CA GLU A 269 -2.53 -16.41 2.94
C GLU A 269 -1.33 -15.81 3.71
N PRO A 270 -1.17 -14.48 3.88
CA PRO A 270 -0.07 -13.94 4.69
C PRO A 270 -0.07 -14.39 6.14
N GLN A 271 -1.27 -14.53 6.77
CA GLN A 271 -1.40 -15.02 8.13
C GLN A 271 -1.12 -16.52 8.23
N GLU A 272 -1.58 -17.30 7.24
CA GLU A 272 -1.31 -18.75 7.14
C GLU A 272 0.17 -19.03 6.97
N LEU A 273 0.85 -18.27 6.12
CA LEU A 273 2.29 -18.33 5.87
C LEU A 273 3.11 -17.70 7.00
N LYS A 274 2.48 -17.03 7.97
CA LYS A 274 3.15 -16.31 9.08
C LYS A 274 4.20 -15.35 8.56
N LEU A 275 3.85 -14.57 7.53
CA LEU A 275 4.77 -13.58 6.97
C LEU A 275 5.13 -12.53 8.05
N PRO A 276 6.41 -12.12 8.15
CA PRO A 276 6.90 -11.29 9.25
C PRO A 276 6.15 -9.98 9.47
N SER A 277 5.71 -9.31 8.39
CA SER A 277 4.97 -8.05 8.45
C SER A 277 3.45 -8.22 8.41
N ALA A 278 2.95 -9.46 8.32
CA ALA A 278 1.52 -9.72 8.32
C ALA A 278 0.93 -9.47 9.72
N PRO A 279 -0.08 -8.60 9.86
CA PRO A 279 -0.76 -8.42 11.14
C PRO A 279 -1.54 -9.70 11.48
N GLU A 280 -1.68 -10.01 12.77
CA GLU A 280 -2.52 -11.15 13.20
C GLU A 280 -3.96 -11.04 12.66
N ARG A 281 -4.47 -9.81 12.61
CA ARG A 281 -5.79 -9.48 12.08
C ARG A 281 -5.64 -8.37 11.04
N PRO A 282 -5.82 -8.69 9.75
CA PRO A 282 -5.76 -7.65 8.71
C PRO A 282 -6.90 -6.64 8.80
N VAL A 283 -8.04 -7.05 9.39
CA VAL A 283 -9.18 -6.19 9.68
C VAL A 283 -9.68 -6.45 11.09
N VAL A 284 -10.03 -5.40 11.83
CA VAL A 284 -10.68 -5.47 13.13
C VAL A 284 -11.88 -4.55 13.20
N TYR A 285 -12.95 -4.97 13.84
CA TYR A 285 -14.10 -4.13 14.15
C TYR A 285 -14.01 -3.60 15.59
N VAL A 286 -14.26 -2.30 15.76
CA VAL A 286 -14.34 -1.63 17.06
C VAL A 286 -15.77 -1.20 17.34
N GLU A 287 -16.28 -1.52 18.54
CA GLU A 287 -17.68 -1.33 18.90
C GLU A 287 -18.00 0.10 19.37
N ALA A 288 -16.99 0.84 19.86
CA ALA A 288 -17.18 2.18 20.40
C ALA A 288 -17.77 3.14 19.34
N ASN A 289 -18.78 3.90 19.73
CA ASN A 289 -19.58 4.73 18.84
C ASN A 289 -18.80 5.89 18.19
N ASP A 290 -17.66 6.27 18.75
CA ASP A 290 -16.78 7.35 18.26
C ASP A 290 -15.49 6.83 17.62
N ARG A 291 -15.39 5.54 17.33
CA ARG A 291 -14.20 4.89 16.75
C ARG A 291 -14.52 4.27 15.37
N PRO A 292 -13.53 4.15 14.47
CA PRO A 292 -12.09 4.45 14.65
C PRO A 292 -11.77 5.94 14.54
N GLN A 293 -10.68 6.33 15.22
CA GLN A 293 -10.10 7.67 15.17
C GLN A 293 -8.61 7.61 14.86
N PRO A 294 -8.04 8.44 13.96
CA PRO A 294 -6.61 8.41 13.62
C PRO A 294 -5.70 8.48 14.86
N ARG A 295 -6.02 9.34 15.82
CA ARG A 295 -5.21 9.55 17.03
C ARG A 295 -5.01 8.28 17.87
N PHE A 296 -5.98 7.36 17.84
CA PHE A 296 -6.00 6.21 18.75
C PHE A 296 -5.82 4.88 18.05
N ASP A 297 -6.17 4.82 16.75
CA ASP A 297 -6.31 3.55 16.03
C ASP A 297 -5.32 3.37 14.89
N VAL A 298 -4.62 4.43 14.47
CA VAL A 298 -3.78 4.40 13.27
C VAL A 298 -2.66 3.36 13.35
N ASP A 299 -2.11 3.14 14.55
CA ASP A 299 -1.02 2.20 14.81
C ASP A 299 -1.47 0.76 15.11
N THR A 300 -2.76 0.45 14.99
CA THR A 300 -3.27 -0.91 15.24
C THR A 300 -2.56 -1.93 14.35
N GLY A 301 -2.10 -3.05 14.96
CA GLY A 301 -1.32 -4.06 14.26
C GLY A 301 0.00 -3.51 13.67
N ALA A 302 0.67 -2.63 14.41
CA ALA A 302 1.86 -1.88 13.93
C ALA A 302 1.59 -1.07 12.65
N GLY A 303 0.39 -0.52 12.50
CA GLY A 303 -0.05 0.24 11.33
C GLY A 303 -0.45 -0.62 10.12
N MET A 304 -0.48 -1.94 10.26
CA MET A 304 -0.81 -2.87 9.17
C MET A 304 -2.28 -3.33 9.17
N THR A 305 -3.04 -3.08 10.23
CA THR A 305 -4.46 -3.47 10.36
C THR A 305 -5.37 -2.34 9.88
N ALA A 306 -6.37 -2.66 9.07
CA ALA A 306 -7.50 -1.77 8.81
C ALA A 306 -8.50 -1.85 9.97
N VAL A 307 -8.84 -0.71 10.57
CA VAL A 307 -9.80 -0.64 11.67
C VAL A 307 -11.15 -0.19 11.13
N VAL A 308 -12.19 -1.01 11.37
CA VAL A 308 -13.57 -0.72 10.95
C VAL A 308 -14.43 -0.48 12.18
N GLY A 309 -15.35 0.45 12.09
CA GLY A 309 -16.31 0.71 13.16
C GLY A 309 -17.60 1.33 12.66
N ARG A 310 -18.54 1.58 13.59
CA ARG A 310 -19.77 2.29 13.24
C ARG A 310 -20.62 1.61 12.16
N LEU A 311 -20.68 0.28 12.13
CA LEU A 311 -21.57 -0.43 11.23
C LEU A 311 -23.05 -0.15 11.62
N ARG A 312 -23.82 0.34 10.68
CA ARG A 312 -25.24 0.67 10.88
C ARG A 312 -26.01 0.66 9.56
N PRO A 313 -27.34 0.52 9.59
CA PRO A 313 -28.18 0.60 8.38
C PRO A 313 -27.95 1.92 7.64
N CYS A 314 -27.98 1.87 6.31
CA CYS A 314 -27.92 3.02 5.43
C CYS A 314 -29.30 3.24 4.81
N GLY A 315 -29.84 4.48 4.87
CA GLY A 315 -31.15 4.80 4.29
C GLY A 315 -31.18 4.85 2.75
N VAL A 316 -30.01 4.80 2.10
CA VAL A 316 -29.88 4.86 0.63
C VAL A 316 -29.39 3.53 0.06
N LEU A 317 -28.40 2.91 0.73
CA LEU A 317 -27.89 1.58 0.42
C LEU A 317 -28.25 0.63 1.59
N ASP A 318 -27.56 -0.49 1.74
CA ASP A 318 -27.87 -1.43 2.82
C ASP A 318 -27.17 -1.07 4.13
N TRP A 319 -25.85 -0.88 4.06
CA TRP A 319 -24.98 -0.67 5.22
C TRP A 319 -24.06 0.52 5.04
N LYS A 320 -23.68 1.15 6.15
CA LYS A 320 -22.62 2.17 6.22
C LYS A 320 -21.73 1.94 7.43
N PHE A 321 -20.44 2.22 7.26
CA PHE A 321 -19.41 2.05 8.28
C PHE A 321 -18.26 3.02 8.07
N THR A 322 -17.33 3.06 9.00
CA THR A 322 -16.11 3.88 8.91
C THR A 322 -14.90 2.97 8.87
N VAL A 323 -13.95 3.27 8.00
CA VAL A 323 -12.66 2.58 7.90
C VAL A 323 -11.54 3.55 8.23
N LEU A 324 -10.50 3.06 8.90
CA LEU A 324 -9.25 3.77 9.11
C LEU A 324 -8.09 2.85 8.79
N SER A 325 -7.10 3.36 8.05
CA SER A 325 -5.83 2.68 7.84
C SER A 325 -4.64 3.64 7.83
N HIS A 326 -3.45 3.14 8.18
CA HIS A 326 -2.23 3.95 8.20
C HIS A 326 -1.69 4.12 6.77
N ASN A 327 -1.79 5.34 6.24
CA ASN A 327 -1.48 5.65 4.84
C ASN A 327 0.01 5.50 4.45
N THR A 328 0.95 5.70 5.35
CA THR A 328 2.39 5.57 5.04
C THR A 328 2.98 4.20 5.42
N ILE A 329 2.28 3.41 6.23
CA ILE A 329 2.63 2.02 6.55
C ILE A 329 1.79 1.08 5.71
N ARG A 330 0.54 0.78 6.09
CA ARG A 330 -0.32 -0.10 5.31
C ARG A 330 -0.54 0.39 3.89
N GLY A 331 -0.71 1.71 3.73
CA GLY A 331 -0.94 2.36 2.44
C GLY A 331 0.30 2.53 1.56
N ALA A 332 1.51 2.17 2.05
CA ALA A 332 2.74 2.37 1.30
C ALA A 332 3.84 1.36 1.68
N ALA A 333 4.78 1.73 2.56
CA ALA A 333 5.98 0.94 2.81
C ALA A 333 5.68 -0.46 3.35
N GLY A 334 4.76 -0.59 4.31
CA GLY A 334 4.40 -1.87 4.91
C GLY A 334 3.75 -2.83 3.90
N ALA A 335 2.91 -2.31 3.01
CA ALA A 335 2.34 -3.13 1.95
C ALA A 335 3.40 -3.65 0.98
N ALA A 336 4.39 -2.83 0.62
CA ALA A 336 5.48 -3.26 -0.25
C ALA A 336 6.35 -4.32 0.42
N VAL A 337 6.67 -4.16 1.71
CA VAL A 337 7.43 -5.16 2.47
C VAL A 337 6.64 -6.49 2.49
N LEU A 338 5.34 -6.44 2.80
CA LEU A 338 4.49 -7.64 2.81
C LEU A 338 4.37 -8.28 1.41
N ASN A 339 4.31 -7.48 0.34
CA ASN A 339 4.37 -7.98 -1.03
C ASN A 339 5.70 -8.72 -1.33
N ALA A 340 6.84 -8.15 -0.90
CA ALA A 340 8.14 -8.80 -1.07
C ALA A 340 8.24 -10.10 -0.24
N GLU A 341 7.68 -10.13 0.96
CA GLU A 341 7.58 -11.34 1.78
C GLU A 341 6.76 -12.43 1.08
N LEU A 342 5.59 -12.07 0.51
CA LEU A 342 4.79 -13.00 -0.27
C LEU A 342 5.57 -13.52 -1.49
N LEU A 343 6.23 -12.64 -2.23
CA LEU A 343 7.06 -13.01 -3.38
C LEU A 343 8.18 -14.00 -2.98
N LYS A 344 8.83 -13.77 -1.83
CA LYS A 344 9.83 -14.70 -1.29
C LYS A 344 9.20 -16.05 -0.93
N ALA A 345 8.09 -16.06 -0.22
CA ALA A 345 7.39 -17.27 0.19
C ALA A 345 6.89 -18.09 -1.01
N LYS A 346 6.60 -17.43 -2.15
CA LYS A 346 6.17 -18.07 -3.41
C LYS A 346 7.32 -18.41 -4.37
N GLY A 347 8.59 -18.18 -3.98
CA GLY A 347 9.76 -18.50 -4.79
C GLY A 347 10.06 -17.54 -5.94
N TYR A 348 9.50 -16.33 -5.95
CA TYR A 348 9.85 -15.29 -6.91
C TYR A 348 11.11 -14.52 -6.51
N LEU A 349 11.46 -14.51 -5.22
CA LEU A 349 12.70 -13.95 -4.68
C LEU A 349 13.52 -15.09 -4.08
N GLY A 350 14.72 -15.29 -4.59
CA GLY A 350 15.67 -16.32 -4.16
C GLY A 350 17.09 -15.79 -4.16
#